data_9e02dbfc9ccf8c95a3741f4200b7cd5c
#
_entry.id   9e02dbfc9ccf8c95a3741f4200b7cd5c
#
_cell.length_a   1.000
_cell.length_b   1.000
_cell.length_c   1.000
_cell.angle_alpha   90.00
_cell.angle_beta   90.00
_cell.angle_gamma   90.00
#
_symmetry.space_group_name_H-M   'P 1'
#
loop_
_entity.id
_entity.type
_entity.pdbx_description
1 polymer ?
#
loop_
_entity_poly.entity_id
_entity_poly.type
_entity_poly.pdbx_seq_one_letter_code
_entity_poly.pdbx_strand_id
1 'polypeptide(L)'
;MNKEELLWLRRYNQYCGKFMYKERCRRGISEQKISRGVCTRTELRKMENGDTPWKKMIGDYLLQRLGVPTEYFEVMADARELNGWRDREDICLIIFEQPQKAQQLLETYQKKYRKKSPFEEQFLKKMQTILLMQAHKKRFESKSVDVEHEKSEGENLVESFQSFKEKLDVNVPLNRQEVLFMESNILYKREKLASDEYLRMLKEALSCTMPELPLEKWNMWVFQREEGSLAGNIADKLEKSGEYE
;
A
#
# COMPACT_ATOMS: atom_id res chain seq x y z
N MET A 1 -31.37 -9.12 0.56
CA MET A 1 -30.98 -9.54 -0.80
C MET A 1 -31.92 -10.63 -1.24
N ASN A 2 -32.62 -10.45 -2.34
CA ASN A 2 -33.58 -11.42 -2.86
C ASN A 2 -32.85 -12.54 -3.65
N LYS A 3 -33.60 -13.59 -4.07
CA LYS A 3 -33.01 -14.76 -4.77
C LYS A 3 -32.40 -14.39 -6.13
N GLU A 4 -32.96 -13.40 -6.81
CA GLU A 4 -32.48 -12.94 -8.11
C GLU A 4 -31.17 -12.13 -7.97
N GLU A 5 -31.07 -11.27 -6.96
CA GLU A 5 -29.86 -10.53 -6.63
C GLU A 5 -28.69 -11.47 -6.28
N LEU A 6 -28.96 -12.53 -5.50
CA LEU A 6 -27.97 -13.56 -5.20
C LEU A 6 -27.49 -14.31 -6.43
N LEU A 7 -28.40 -14.64 -7.35
CA LEU A 7 -28.04 -15.32 -8.59
C LEU A 7 -27.23 -14.42 -9.52
N TRP A 8 -27.60 -13.14 -9.60
CA TRP A 8 -26.87 -12.16 -10.39
C TRP A 8 -25.45 -11.96 -9.83
N LEU A 9 -25.31 -11.77 -8.52
CA LEU A 9 -24.01 -11.62 -7.86
C LEU A 9 -23.10 -12.83 -8.10
N ARG A 10 -23.65 -14.04 -8.02
CA ARG A 10 -22.90 -15.27 -8.32
C ARG A 10 -22.40 -15.31 -9.77
N ARG A 11 -23.25 -14.97 -10.72
CA ARG A 11 -22.88 -14.90 -12.14
C ARG A 11 -21.81 -13.84 -12.39
N TYR A 12 -21.93 -12.69 -11.74
CA TYR A 12 -20.97 -11.61 -11.82
C TYR A 12 -19.59 -12.01 -11.29
N ASN A 13 -19.54 -12.63 -10.10
CA ASN A 13 -18.30 -13.15 -9.53
C ASN A 13 -17.63 -14.18 -10.44
N GLN A 14 -18.40 -15.08 -11.02
CA GLN A 14 -17.90 -16.07 -12.00
C GLN A 14 -17.37 -15.41 -13.28
N TYR A 15 -18.01 -14.36 -13.74
CA TYR A 15 -17.56 -13.61 -14.90
C TYR A 15 -16.23 -12.91 -14.64
N CYS A 16 -16.13 -12.16 -13.56
CA CYS A 16 -14.90 -11.45 -13.17
C CYS A 16 -13.73 -12.44 -12.94
N GLY A 17 -14.00 -13.52 -12.23
CA GLY A 17 -13.01 -14.57 -11.96
C GLY A 17 -12.47 -15.21 -13.23
N LYS A 18 -13.37 -15.65 -14.13
CA LYS A 18 -12.99 -16.25 -15.41
C LYS A 18 -12.24 -15.28 -16.31
N PHE A 19 -12.60 -14.01 -16.30
CA PHE A 19 -11.89 -12.99 -17.05
C PHE A 19 -10.45 -12.87 -16.53
N MET A 20 -10.27 -12.71 -15.21
CA MET A 20 -8.95 -12.59 -14.61
C MET A 20 -8.09 -13.83 -14.88
N TYR A 21 -8.63 -15.02 -14.72
CA TYR A 21 -7.94 -16.28 -15.04
C TYR A 21 -7.44 -16.29 -16.50
N LYS A 22 -8.31 -15.95 -17.48
CA LYS A 22 -7.95 -15.92 -18.89
C LYS A 22 -6.85 -14.90 -19.18
N GLU A 23 -6.95 -13.68 -18.62
CA GLU A 23 -5.95 -12.63 -18.82
C GLU A 23 -4.60 -13.02 -18.19
N ARG A 24 -4.62 -13.61 -16.99
CA ARG A 24 -3.41 -14.11 -16.35
C ARG A 24 -2.73 -15.20 -17.18
N CYS A 25 -3.48 -16.17 -17.64
CA CYS A 25 -2.97 -17.26 -18.49
C CYS A 25 -2.44 -16.73 -19.83
N ARG A 26 -3.18 -15.84 -20.48
CA ARG A 26 -2.78 -15.20 -21.76
C ARG A 26 -1.43 -14.48 -21.64
N ARG A 27 -1.16 -13.90 -20.49
CA ARG A 27 0.11 -13.18 -20.20
C ARG A 27 1.21 -14.07 -19.62
N GLY A 28 0.96 -15.36 -19.42
CA GLY A 28 1.90 -16.30 -18.85
C GLY A 28 2.28 -16.01 -17.40
N ILE A 29 1.42 -15.31 -16.65
CA ILE A 29 1.69 -14.92 -15.27
C ILE A 29 1.23 -16.04 -14.33
N SER A 30 2.15 -16.57 -13.49
CA SER A 30 1.81 -17.60 -12.51
C SER A 30 0.93 -17.06 -11.37
N GLU A 31 0.13 -17.95 -10.75
CA GLU A 31 -0.66 -17.61 -9.56
C GLU A 31 0.20 -17.01 -8.45
N GLN A 32 1.37 -17.57 -8.22
CA GLN A 32 2.31 -17.09 -7.22
C GLN A 32 2.78 -15.66 -7.51
N LYS A 33 3.06 -15.37 -8.78
CA LYS A 33 3.55 -14.06 -9.21
C LYS A 33 2.49 -12.98 -9.04
N ILE A 34 1.25 -13.24 -9.49
CA ILE A 34 0.18 -12.24 -9.44
C ILE A 34 -0.35 -12.03 -8.02
N SER A 35 -0.42 -13.08 -7.20
CA SER A 35 -0.98 -12.97 -5.85
C SER A 35 0.00 -12.44 -4.81
N ARG A 36 1.30 -12.43 -5.09
CA ARG A 36 2.34 -12.04 -4.15
C ARG A 36 2.10 -10.66 -3.55
N GLY A 37 1.94 -10.60 -2.21
CA GLY A 37 1.70 -9.35 -1.48
C GLY A 37 0.28 -8.77 -1.61
N VAL A 38 -0.64 -9.46 -2.32
CA VAL A 38 -2.03 -9.03 -2.50
C VAL A 38 -3.00 -9.98 -1.79
N CYS A 39 -2.86 -11.28 -2.06
CA CYS A 39 -3.71 -12.32 -1.47
C CYS A 39 -2.98 -13.67 -1.48
N THR A 40 -3.56 -14.66 -0.80
CA THR A 40 -3.04 -16.03 -0.89
C THR A 40 -3.39 -16.67 -2.23
N ARG A 41 -2.60 -17.67 -2.67
CA ARG A 41 -2.92 -18.44 -3.89
C ARG A 41 -4.29 -19.11 -3.80
N THR A 42 -4.67 -19.55 -2.61
CA THR A 42 -5.98 -20.17 -2.38
C THR A 42 -7.13 -19.18 -2.57
N GLU A 43 -6.97 -17.93 -2.08
CA GLU A 43 -7.95 -16.87 -2.32
C GLU A 43 -8.02 -16.50 -3.79
N LEU A 44 -6.88 -16.36 -4.47
CA LEU A 44 -6.85 -16.12 -5.91
C LEU A 44 -7.66 -17.18 -6.68
N ARG A 45 -7.38 -18.46 -6.42
CA ARG A 45 -8.11 -19.58 -7.08
C ARG A 45 -9.60 -19.52 -6.82
N LYS A 46 -10.03 -19.26 -5.59
CA LYS A 46 -11.44 -19.09 -5.24
C LYS A 46 -12.09 -17.92 -5.99
N MET A 47 -11.35 -16.81 -6.13
CA MET A 47 -11.82 -15.66 -6.91
C MET A 47 -11.87 -15.98 -8.41
N GLU A 48 -10.85 -16.62 -8.97
CA GLU A 48 -10.81 -17.04 -10.39
C GLU A 48 -11.93 -18.03 -10.74
N ASN A 49 -12.30 -18.91 -9.81
CA ASN A 49 -13.41 -19.85 -9.98
C ASN A 49 -14.79 -19.20 -9.73
N GLY A 50 -14.84 -18.01 -9.14
CA GLY A 50 -16.09 -17.37 -8.70
C GLY A 50 -16.71 -18.01 -7.46
N ASP A 51 -15.92 -18.75 -6.67
CA ASP A 51 -16.36 -19.43 -5.44
C ASP A 51 -16.47 -18.46 -4.26
N THR A 52 -15.87 -17.28 -4.36
CA THR A 52 -15.92 -16.19 -3.38
C THR A 52 -16.35 -14.89 -4.04
N PRO A 53 -16.98 -13.98 -3.27
CA PRO A 53 -17.28 -12.65 -3.77
C PRO A 53 -16.01 -11.95 -4.29
N TRP A 54 -16.15 -11.23 -5.39
CA TRP A 54 -15.11 -10.38 -5.92
C TRP A 54 -14.83 -9.25 -4.93
N LYS A 55 -13.68 -9.29 -4.29
CA LYS A 55 -13.25 -8.25 -3.35
C LYS A 55 -12.64 -7.10 -4.12
N LYS A 56 -13.28 -5.92 -4.08
CA LYS A 56 -12.86 -4.76 -4.88
C LYS A 56 -11.36 -4.45 -4.77
N MET A 57 -10.85 -4.23 -3.59
CA MET A 57 -9.43 -3.86 -3.41
C MET A 57 -8.48 -4.94 -3.98
N ILE A 58 -8.72 -6.19 -3.64
CA ILE A 58 -7.90 -7.31 -4.13
C ILE A 58 -8.02 -7.44 -5.64
N GLY A 59 -9.25 -7.38 -6.16
CA GLY A 59 -9.54 -7.47 -7.58
C GLY A 59 -8.88 -6.34 -8.38
N ASP A 60 -8.96 -5.11 -7.90
CA ASP A 60 -8.36 -3.94 -8.54
C ASP A 60 -6.83 -4.09 -8.60
N TYR A 61 -6.17 -4.50 -7.52
CA TYR A 61 -4.73 -4.76 -7.52
C TYR A 61 -4.32 -5.87 -8.50
N LEU A 62 -5.09 -6.95 -8.54
CA LEU A 62 -4.80 -8.05 -9.46
C LEU A 62 -5.00 -7.63 -10.93
N LEU A 63 -6.05 -6.85 -11.22
CA LEU A 63 -6.32 -6.31 -12.56
C LEU A 63 -5.24 -5.32 -12.97
N GLN A 64 -4.83 -4.42 -12.09
CA GLN A 64 -3.72 -3.49 -12.35
C GLN A 64 -2.43 -4.24 -12.69
N ARG A 65 -2.10 -5.30 -11.97
CA ARG A 65 -0.95 -6.17 -12.28
C ARG A 65 -1.05 -6.86 -13.64
N LEU A 66 -2.26 -7.05 -14.12
CA LEU A 66 -2.50 -7.55 -15.48
C LEU A 66 -2.53 -6.42 -16.52
N GLY A 67 -2.35 -5.14 -16.11
CA GLY A 67 -2.47 -3.99 -17.00
C GLY A 67 -3.89 -3.83 -17.54
N VAL A 68 -4.89 -4.25 -16.77
CA VAL A 68 -6.31 -4.12 -17.12
C VAL A 68 -6.88 -2.93 -16.35
N PRO A 69 -7.50 -1.95 -17.03
CA PRO A 69 -8.17 -0.85 -16.36
C PRO A 69 -9.27 -1.34 -15.40
N THR A 70 -9.28 -0.82 -14.19
CA THR A 70 -10.22 -1.25 -13.15
C THR A 70 -11.63 -0.74 -13.38
N GLU A 71 -11.80 0.30 -14.19
CA GLU A 71 -13.07 0.91 -14.58
C GLU A 71 -13.98 -0.04 -15.38
N TYR A 72 -13.43 -1.07 -15.99
CA TYR A 72 -14.23 -2.09 -16.68
C TYR A 72 -15.04 -3.00 -15.74
N PHE A 73 -14.72 -2.95 -14.43
CA PHE A 73 -15.38 -3.80 -13.44
C PHE A 73 -15.98 -2.93 -12.33
N GLU A 74 -17.27 -2.64 -12.44
CA GLU A 74 -18.02 -2.12 -11.32
C GLU A 74 -18.17 -3.23 -10.26
N VAL A 75 -17.50 -3.07 -9.14
CA VAL A 75 -17.61 -4.01 -8.04
C VAL A 75 -18.61 -3.47 -7.04
N MET A 76 -19.64 -4.24 -6.77
CA MET A 76 -20.57 -3.96 -5.68
C MET A 76 -19.89 -4.34 -4.35
N ALA A 77 -19.27 -3.33 -3.72
CA ALA A 77 -18.88 -3.42 -2.32
C ALA A 77 -20.11 -3.20 -1.44
N ASP A 78 -20.17 -3.81 -0.25
CA ASP A 78 -21.19 -3.39 0.70
C ASP A 78 -20.96 -1.92 1.10
N ALA A 79 -22.03 -1.24 1.52
CA ALA A 79 -21.97 0.19 1.81
C ALA A 79 -20.94 0.55 2.90
N ARG A 80 -20.68 -0.37 3.84
CA ARG A 80 -19.68 -0.17 4.90
C ARG A 80 -18.25 -0.26 4.35
N GLU A 81 -17.99 -1.24 3.50
CA GLU A 81 -16.69 -1.40 2.84
C GLU A 81 -16.40 -0.21 1.92
N LEU A 82 -17.37 0.22 1.12
CA LEU A 82 -17.25 1.38 0.24
C LEU A 82 -17.01 2.67 1.03
N ASN A 83 -17.75 2.90 2.10
CA ASN A 83 -17.56 4.08 2.94
C ASN A 83 -16.19 4.03 3.66
N GLY A 84 -15.77 2.87 4.14
CA GLY A 84 -14.45 2.71 4.74
C GLY A 84 -13.33 2.97 3.75
N TRP A 85 -13.50 2.53 2.50
CA TRP A 85 -12.54 2.82 1.42
C TRP A 85 -12.47 4.33 1.13
N ARG A 86 -13.61 5.00 0.96
CA ARG A 86 -13.66 6.46 0.73
C ARG A 86 -13.02 7.24 1.87
N ASP A 87 -13.38 6.93 3.11
CA ASP A 87 -12.79 7.59 4.28
C ASP A 87 -11.26 7.45 4.31
N ARG A 88 -10.72 6.29 3.93
CA ARG A 88 -9.26 6.06 3.82
C ARG A 88 -8.64 6.84 2.67
N GLU A 89 -9.30 6.85 1.52
CA GLU A 89 -8.83 7.58 0.34
C GLU A 89 -8.76 9.08 0.62
N ASP A 90 -9.78 9.66 1.25
CA ASP A 90 -9.80 11.06 1.65
C ASP A 90 -8.63 11.42 2.57
N ILE A 91 -8.29 10.55 3.54
CA ILE A 91 -7.13 10.74 4.41
C ILE A 91 -5.83 10.70 3.59
N CYS A 92 -5.69 9.69 2.73
CA CYS A 92 -4.49 9.50 1.92
C CYS A 92 -4.22 10.65 0.94
N LEU A 93 -5.28 11.24 0.37
CA LEU A 93 -5.17 12.35 -0.60
C LEU A 93 -4.60 13.62 0.04
N ILE A 94 -4.96 13.89 1.30
CA ILE A 94 -4.62 15.16 1.94
C ILE A 94 -3.48 15.06 2.95
N ILE A 95 -3.00 13.87 3.30
CA ILE A 95 -2.06 13.65 4.41
C ILE A 95 -0.75 14.45 4.25
N PHE A 96 -0.30 14.67 3.03
CA PHE A 96 0.93 15.42 2.75
C PHE A 96 0.69 16.93 2.62
N GLU A 97 -0.45 17.34 2.11
CA GLU A 97 -0.78 18.76 1.85
C GLU A 97 -1.42 19.44 3.07
N GLN A 98 -2.33 18.74 3.74
CA GLN A 98 -3.13 19.26 4.86
C GLN A 98 -3.07 18.32 6.08
N PRO A 99 -1.90 18.12 6.71
CA PRO A 99 -1.71 17.12 7.76
C PRO A 99 -2.61 17.32 8.98
N GLN A 100 -2.94 18.55 9.35
CA GLN A 100 -3.87 18.81 10.48
C GLN A 100 -5.29 18.31 10.17
N LYS A 101 -5.75 18.53 8.94
CA LYS A 101 -7.06 18.03 8.49
C LYS A 101 -7.05 16.51 8.36
N ALA A 102 -5.98 15.95 7.86
CA ALA A 102 -5.79 14.49 7.80
C ALA A 102 -5.83 13.86 9.20
N GLN A 103 -5.22 14.50 10.20
CA GLN A 103 -5.30 14.07 11.60
C GLN A 103 -6.75 14.04 12.10
N GLN A 104 -7.53 15.08 11.86
CA GLN A 104 -8.96 15.12 12.25
C GLN A 104 -9.80 14.03 11.57
N LEU A 105 -9.57 13.80 10.27
CA LEU A 105 -10.23 12.73 9.56
C LEU A 105 -9.82 11.35 10.09
N LEU A 106 -8.54 11.15 10.43
CA LEU A 106 -8.05 9.91 11.01
C LEU A 106 -8.68 9.60 12.38
N GLU A 107 -8.85 10.63 13.24
CA GLU A 107 -9.54 10.50 14.53
C GLU A 107 -11.02 10.14 14.32
N THR A 108 -11.67 10.76 13.34
CA THR A 108 -13.06 10.47 12.97
C THR A 108 -13.20 9.04 12.47
N TYR A 109 -12.29 8.61 11.59
CA TYR A 109 -12.20 7.24 11.09
C TYR A 109 -12.02 6.24 12.25
N GLN A 110 -11.12 6.52 13.17
CA GLN A 110 -10.86 5.67 14.33
C GLN A 110 -12.11 5.51 15.22
N LYS A 111 -12.89 6.56 15.40
CA LYS A 111 -14.15 6.53 16.17
C LYS A 111 -15.27 5.77 15.43
N LYS A 112 -15.36 5.95 14.11
CA LYS A 112 -16.38 5.34 13.26
C LYS A 112 -16.20 3.82 13.13
N TYR A 113 -14.94 3.35 13.01
CA TYR A 113 -14.58 1.93 12.83
C TYR A 113 -13.98 1.33 14.12
N ARG A 114 -14.79 1.31 15.20
CA ARG A 114 -14.34 0.83 16.54
C ARG A 114 -13.96 -0.66 16.56
N LYS A 115 -14.67 -1.51 15.81
CA LYS A 115 -14.31 -2.93 15.63
C LYS A 115 -13.35 -3.03 14.45
N LYS A 116 -12.08 -2.93 14.76
CA LYS A 116 -11.01 -2.90 13.77
C LYS A 116 -10.67 -4.30 13.30
N SER A 117 -10.62 -4.46 11.99
CA SER A 117 -9.91 -5.59 11.38
C SER A 117 -8.39 -5.36 11.53
N PRO A 118 -7.55 -6.40 11.41
CA PRO A 118 -6.10 -6.22 11.36
C PRO A 118 -5.65 -5.20 10.30
N PHE A 119 -6.33 -5.17 9.16
CA PHE A 119 -6.09 -4.20 8.10
C PHE A 119 -6.36 -2.75 8.53
N GLU A 120 -7.47 -2.49 9.23
CA GLU A 120 -7.81 -1.16 9.72
C GLU A 120 -6.83 -0.70 10.81
N GLU A 121 -6.36 -1.59 11.66
CA GLU A 121 -5.31 -1.29 12.66
C GLU A 121 -3.98 -0.94 11.98
N GLN A 122 -3.60 -1.69 10.97
CA GLN A 122 -2.41 -1.43 10.15
C GLN A 122 -2.50 -0.05 9.49
N PHE A 123 -3.62 0.23 8.82
CA PHE A 123 -3.87 1.52 8.18
C PHE A 123 -3.73 2.69 9.17
N LEU A 124 -4.39 2.60 10.34
CA LEU A 124 -4.31 3.63 11.37
C LEU A 124 -2.88 3.89 11.83
N LYS A 125 -2.11 2.83 12.11
CA LYS A 125 -0.72 2.95 12.54
C LYS A 125 0.18 3.53 11.46
N LYS A 126 -0.01 3.10 10.20
CA LYS A 126 0.68 3.67 9.05
C LYS A 126 0.44 5.17 8.93
N MET A 127 -0.82 5.62 8.97
CA MET A 127 -1.16 7.03 8.85
C MET A 127 -0.63 7.86 10.03
N GLN A 128 -0.71 7.36 11.27
CA GLN A 128 -0.12 8.02 12.43
C GLN A 128 1.39 8.21 12.27
N THR A 129 2.10 7.18 11.83
CA THR A 129 3.55 7.26 11.59
C THR A 129 3.88 8.27 10.50
N ILE A 130 3.12 8.32 9.40
CA ILE A 130 3.30 9.31 8.33
C ILE A 130 3.08 10.73 8.85
N LEU A 131 2.04 10.97 9.65
CA LEU A 131 1.79 12.30 10.25
C LEU A 131 2.92 12.74 11.17
N LEU A 132 3.46 11.84 11.99
CA LEU A 132 4.65 12.14 12.81
C LEU A 132 5.88 12.43 11.95
N MET A 133 6.10 11.70 10.87
CA MET A 133 7.17 11.99 9.91
C MET A 133 7.02 13.40 9.28
N GLN A 134 5.79 13.82 8.96
CA GLN A 134 5.53 15.15 8.42
C GLN A 134 5.77 16.26 9.45
N ALA A 135 5.34 16.04 10.70
CA ALA A 135 5.59 16.99 11.79
C ALA A 135 7.09 17.18 12.00
N HIS A 136 7.85 16.09 12.03
CA HIS A 136 9.31 16.11 12.17
C HIS A 136 9.97 16.87 11.00
N LYS A 137 9.57 16.64 9.75
CA LYS A 137 10.10 17.33 8.57
C LYS A 137 9.89 18.84 8.63
N LYS A 138 8.66 19.30 8.96
CA LYS A 138 8.34 20.74 9.01
C LYS A 138 9.18 21.50 10.03
N ARG A 139 9.56 20.86 11.13
CA ARG A 139 10.43 21.48 12.15
C ARG A 139 11.87 21.61 11.71
N PHE A 140 12.42 20.62 11.03
CA PHE A 140 13.76 20.72 10.43
C PHE A 140 13.86 21.90 9.45
N GLU A 141 12.80 22.16 8.70
CA GLU A 141 12.73 23.29 7.75
C GLU A 141 12.59 24.65 8.43
N SER A 142 12.08 24.71 9.68
CA SER A 142 11.76 25.99 10.38
C SER A 142 12.91 26.60 11.21
N LYS A 143 14.11 26.05 11.21
CA LYS A 143 15.36 26.57 11.85
C LYS A 143 15.27 27.05 13.33
N SER A 144 14.15 26.84 14.03
CA SER A 144 13.95 27.21 15.42
C SER A 144 13.72 25.98 16.27
N VAL A 145 14.76 25.16 16.48
CA VAL A 145 14.61 23.90 17.15
C VAL A 145 15.17 23.95 18.56
N ASP A 146 14.29 23.70 19.52
CA ASP A 146 14.66 23.39 20.88
C ASP A 146 15.14 21.93 20.93
N VAL A 147 16.42 21.68 21.23
CA VAL A 147 17.09 20.37 21.14
C VAL A 147 16.41 19.29 21.99
N GLU A 148 15.77 19.69 23.11
CA GLU A 148 15.02 18.75 23.95
C GLU A 148 13.71 18.29 23.30
N HIS A 149 13.06 19.16 22.52
CA HIS A 149 11.82 18.85 21.83
C HIS A 149 12.05 17.93 20.62
N GLU A 150 13.19 18.07 19.95
CA GLU A 150 13.61 17.24 18.83
C GLU A 150 13.85 15.78 19.24
N LYS A 151 14.47 15.56 20.42
CA LYS A 151 14.64 14.22 20.98
C LYS A 151 13.29 13.53 21.25
N SER A 152 12.36 14.23 21.90
CA SER A 152 11.04 13.69 22.24
C SER A 152 10.22 13.30 20.99
N GLU A 153 10.25 14.10 19.94
CA GLU A 153 9.52 13.79 18.69
C GLU A 153 10.17 12.67 17.89
N GLY A 154 11.50 12.64 17.86
CA GLY A 154 12.23 11.54 17.25
C GLY A 154 11.95 10.20 17.96
N GLU A 155 11.80 10.22 19.28
CA GLU A 155 11.41 9.06 20.09
C GLU A 155 9.97 8.65 19.79
N ASN A 156 9.02 9.59 19.74
CA ASN A 156 7.63 9.36 19.38
C ASN A 156 7.46 8.77 17.98
N LEU A 157 8.27 9.21 17.00
CA LEU A 157 8.26 8.66 15.66
C LEU A 157 8.73 7.21 15.64
N VAL A 158 9.82 6.90 16.35
CA VAL A 158 10.37 5.54 16.45
C VAL A 158 9.38 4.62 17.17
N GLU A 159 8.78 5.08 18.26
CA GLU A 159 7.79 4.31 19.02
C GLU A 159 6.53 4.04 18.18
N SER A 160 6.03 5.04 17.47
CA SER A 160 4.88 4.87 16.57
C SER A 160 5.20 3.89 15.43
N PHE A 161 6.39 3.98 14.85
CA PHE A 161 6.83 3.04 13.83
C PHE A 161 6.98 1.63 14.38
N GLN A 162 7.56 1.48 15.57
CA GLN A 162 7.68 0.18 16.23
C GLN A 162 6.30 -0.44 16.49
N SER A 163 5.37 0.35 17.01
CA SER A 163 3.97 -0.08 17.19
C SER A 163 3.26 -0.44 15.88
N PHE A 164 3.61 0.20 14.77
CA PHE A 164 3.15 -0.18 13.43
C PHE A 164 3.74 -1.53 13.02
N LYS A 165 5.07 -1.71 13.16
CA LYS A 165 5.80 -2.92 12.79
C LYS A 165 5.30 -4.15 13.57
N GLU A 166 5.05 -4.02 14.87
CA GLU A 166 4.55 -5.10 15.74
C GLU A 166 3.15 -5.63 15.34
N LYS A 167 2.36 -4.81 14.66
CA LYS A 167 1.02 -5.19 14.19
C LYS A 167 1.01 -5.91 12.85
N LEU A 168 2.17 -6.08 12.24
CA LEU A 168 2.30 -6.68 10.92
C LEU A 168 2.91 -8.07 10.99
N ASP A 169 2.33 -9.00 10.24
CA ASP A 169 3.03 -10.23 9.88
C ASP A 169 4.01 -9.93 8.73
N VAL A 170 5.28 -9.77 9.06
CA VAL A 170 6.36 -9.49 8.09
C VAL A 170 6.66 -10.67 7.15
N ASN A 171 6.07 -11.85 7.37
CA ASN A 171 6.11 -12.95 6.42
C ASN A 171 5.20 -12.68 5.22
N VAL A 172 4.23 -11.76 5.36
CA VAL A 172 3.41 -11.29 4.23
C VAL A 172 4.24 -10.30 3.41
N PRO A 173 4.50 -10.57 2.11
CA PRO A 173 5.37 -9.73 1.29
C PRO A 173 5.00 -8.25 1.26
N LEU A 174 3.70 -7.93 1.21
CA LEU A 174 3.23 -6.53 1.22
C LEU A 174 3.56 -5.82 2.54
N ASN A 175 3.37 -6.50 3.68
CA ASN A 175 3.70 -5.96 4.99
C ASN A 175 5.20 -5.72 5.14
N ARG A 176 6.02 -6.67 4.67
CA ARG A 176 7.47 -6.52 4.66
C ARG A 176 7.91 -5.35 3.79
N GLN A 177 7.30 -5.17 2.62
CA GLN A 177 7.56 -4.03 1.74
C GLN A 177 7.29 -2.71 2.47
N GLU A 178 6.14 -2.57 3.13
CA GLU A 178 5.79 -1.36 3.87
C GLU A 178 6.75 -1.07 5.02
N VAL A 179 7.11 -2.09 5.79
CA VAL A 179 8.08 -1.94 6.89
C VAL A 179 9.41 -1.44 6.37
N LEU A 180 9.97 -2.08 5.35
CA LEU A 180 11.26 -1.69 4.77
C LEU A 180 11.21 -0.27 4.19
N PHE A 181 10.13 0.09 3.51
CA PHE A 181 9.95 1.42 2.93
C PHE A 181 9.88 2.51 4.00
N MET A 182 9.11 2.30 5.06
CA MET A 182 9.00 3.28 6.14
C MET A 182 10.29 3.36 6.95
N GLU A 183 10.90 2.23 7.27
CA GLU A 183 12.16 2.17 8.02
C GLU A 183 13.29 2.91 7.29
N SER A 184 13.44 2.65 5.99
CA SER A 184 14.43 3.33 5.15
C SER A 184 14.22 4.85 5.15
N ASN A 185 12.99 5.32 5.00
CA ASN A 185 12.67 6.75 5.02
C ASN A 185 12.94 7.40 6.38
N ILE A 186 12.62 6.73 7.49
CA ILE A 186 12.88 7.24 8.84
C ILE A 186 14.39 7.35 9.08
N LEU A 187 15.14 6.30 8.77
CA LEU A 187 16.59 6.27 8.97
C LEU A 187 17.32 7.30 8.08
N TYR A 188 16.92 7.39 6.81
CA TYR A 188 17.52 8.35 5.87
C TYR A 188 17.29 9.78 6.30
N LYS A 189 16.07 10.15 6.70
CA LYS A 189 15.74 11.51 7.18
C LYS A 189 16.43 11.87 8.49
N ARG A 190 16.82 10.88 9.29
CA ARG A 190 17.60 11.08 10.52
C ARG A 190 19.11 11.03 10.30
N GLU A 191 19.55 11.06 9.04
CA GLU A 191 20.97 10.97 8.65
C GLU A 191 21.70 9.74 9.23
N LYS A 192 20.92 8.68 9.53
CA LYS A 192 21.44 7.40 10.06
C LYS A 192 21.69 6.37 8.96
N LEU A 193 21.45 6.73 7.71
CA LEU A 193 21.58 5.85 6.57
C LEU A 193 22.27 6.57 5.41
N ALA A 194 23.32 5.98 4.88
CA ALA A 194 23.98 6.48 3.68
C ALA A 194 23.07 6.35 2.44
N SER A 195 23.32 7.18 1.42
CA SER A 195 22.48 7.21 0.21
C SER A 195 22.39 5.86 -0.49
N ASP A 196 23.52 5.17 -0.64
CA ASP A 196 23.59 3.84 -1.30
C ASP A 196 22.83 2.77 -0.52
N GLU A 197 22.93 2.80 0.80
CA GLU A 197 22.21 1.87 1.66
C GLU A 197 20.71 2.17 1.65
N TYR A 198 20.30 3.43 1.61
CA TYR A 198 18.92 3.83 1.41
C TYR A 198 18.38 3.27 0.08
N LEU A 199 19.13 3.45 -1.02
CA LEU A 199 18.76 2.90 -2.33
C LEU A 199 18.64 1.37 -2.30
N ARG A 200 19.58 0.69 -1.62
CA ARG A 200 19.53 -0.77 -1.44
C ARG A 200 18.27 -1.22 -0.70
N MET A 201 17.89 -0.52 0.39
CA MET A 201 16.67 -0.84 1.14
C MET A 201 15.40 -0.60 0.32
N LEU A 202 15.34 0.46 -0.50
CA LEU A 202 14.22 0.72 -1.40
C LEU A 202 14.06 -0.39 -2.45
N LYS A 203 15.19 -0.84 -3.05
CA LYS A 203 15.19 -1.96 -4.00
C LYS A 203 14.74 -3.28 -3.33
N GLU A 204 15.20 -3.55 -2.11
CA GLU A 204 14.76 -4.70 -1.32
C GLU A 204 13.25 -4.63 -1.02
N ALA A 205 12.74 -3.45 -0.61
CA ALA A 205 11.31 -3.25 -0.38
C ALA A 205 10.49 -3.53 -1.64
N LEU A 206 10.94 -3.01 -2.79
CA LEU A 206 10.25 -3.23 -4.05
C LEU A 206 10.25 -4.72 -4.45
N SER A 207 11.35 -5.43 -4.23
CA SER A 207 11.47 -6.86 -4.55
C SER A 207 10.54 -7.75 -3.73
N CYS A 208 10.01 -7.27 -2.60
CA CYS A 208 9.05 -8.05 -1.79
C CYS A 208 7.78 -8.39 -2.56
N THR A 209 7.28 -7.51 -3.40
CA THR A 209 6.03 -7.69 -4.14
C THR A 209 6.22 -7.75 -5.64
N MET A 210 7.24 -7.07 -6.17
CA MET A 210 7.58 -7.14 -7.58
C MET A 210 8.60 -8.25 -7.84
N PRO A 211 8.44 -9.01 -8.93
CA PRO A 211 9.52 -9.87 -9.40
C PRO A 211 10.71 -9.00 -9.82
N GLU A 212 11.90 -9.57 -9.77
CA GLU A 212 13.09 -8.94 -10.33
C GLU A 212 12.86 -8.68 -11.82
N LEU A 213 12.53 -7.45 -12.14
CA LEU A 213 12.43 -6.95 -13.51
C LEU A 213 13.57 -5.98 -13.71
N PRO A 214 14.34 -6.11 -14.81
CA PRO A 214 15.26 -5.08 -15.22
C PRO A 214 14.57 -3.72 -15.33
N LEU A 215 15.27 -2.64 -15.00
CA LEU A 215 14.72 -1.27 -15.05
C LEU A 215 14.08 -0.94 -16.40
N GLU A 216 14.67 -1.47 -17.51
CA GLU A 216 14.18 -1.26 -18.87
C GLU A 216 12.78 -1.86 -19.11
N LYS A 217 12.31 -2.74 -18.23
CA LYS A 217 10.99 -3.38 -18.31
C LYS A 217 9.97 -2.81 -17.33
N TRP A 218 10.33 -1.79 -16.57
CA TRP A 218 9.40 -1.19 -15.61
C TRP A 218 8.21 -0.53 -16.28
N ASN A 219 8.37 0.04 -17.46
CA ASN A 219 7.29 0.61 -18.26
C ASN A 219 6.23 -0.42 -18.69
N MET A 220 6.55 -1.70 -18.60
CA MET A 220 5.63 -2.81 -18.92
C MET A 220 4.88 -3.33 -17.69
N TRP A 221 5.14 -2.77 -16.50
CA TRP A 221 4.56 -3.21 -15.25
C TRP A 221 3.57 -2.17 -14.72
N VAL A 222 2.43 -2.64 -14.25
CA VAL A 222 1.47 -1.78 -13.54
C VAL A 222 1.77 -1.85 -12.06
N PHE A 223 2.23 -0.74 -11.51
CA PHE A 223 2.57 -0.62 -10.10
C PHE A 223 1.31 -0.49 -9.24
N GLN A 224 1.35 -1.11 -8.07
CA GLN A 224 0.50 -0.67 -6.98
C GLN A 224 0.96 0.71 -6.46
N ARG A 225 0.13 1.37 -5.67
CA ARG A 225 0.45 2.70 -5.14
C ARG A 225 1.79 2.72 -4.40
N GLU A 226 2.03 1.75 -3.53
CA GLU A 226 3.26 1.60 -2.75
C GLU A 226 4.45 1.28 -3.63
N GLU A 227 4.28 0.39 -4.59
CA GLU A 227 5.31 0.05 -5.59
C GLU A 227 5.65 1.27 -6.46
N GLY A 228 4.66 2.05 -6.87
CA GLY A 228 4.86 3.30 -7.61
C GLY A 228 5.64 4.34 -6.80
N SER A 229 5.34 4.47 -5.50
CA SER A 229 6.08 5.35 -4.60
C SER A 229 7.53 4.90 -4.41
N LEU A 230 7.77 3.59 -4.28
CA LEU A 230 9.11 3.01 -4.19
C LEU A 230 9.90 3.24 -5.49
N ALA A 231 9.29 2.96 -6.63
CA ALA A 231 9.91 3.16 -7.93
C ALA A 231 10.29 4.63 -8.17
N GLY A 232 9.41 5.57 -7.79
CA GLY A 232 9.68 7.00 -7.87
C GLY A 232 10.84 7.43 -6.98
N ASN A 233 10.92 6.95 -5.73
CA ASN A 233 12.05 7.24 -4.84
C ASN A 233 13.37 6.65 -5.34
N ILE A 234 13.33 5.46 -5.94
CA ILE A 234 14.52 4.83 -6.56
C ILE A 234 14.98 5.67 -7.74
N ALA A 235 14.06 6.07 -8.63
CA ALA A 235 14.38 6.90 -9.79
C ALA A 235 15.01 8.25 -9.39
N ASP A 236 14.39 8.96 -8.42
CA ASP A 236 14.94 10.23 -7.87
C ASP A 236 16.37 10.07 -7.33
N LYS A 237 16.67 8.93 -6.71
CA LYS A 237 18.01 8.66 -6.19
C LYS A 237 19.02 8.36 -7.28
N LEU A 238 18.64 7.54 -8.27
CA LEU A 238 19.52 7.21 -9.41
C LEU A 238 19.81 8.46 -10.25
N GLU A 239 18.82 9.34 -10.45
CA GLU A 239 19.02 10.62 -11.13
C GLU A 239 20.03 11.50 -10.40
N LYS A 240 19.92 11.64 -9.07
CA LYS A 240 20.83 12.44 -8.26
C LYS A 240 22.25 11.86 -8.15
N SER A 241 22.42 10.56 -8.30
CA SER A 241 23.75 9.91 -8.35
C SER A 241 24.39 9.95 -9.73
N GLY A 242 23.67 10.38 -10.76
CA GLY A 242 24.16 10.36 -12.15
C GLY A 242 24.21 8.96 -12.78
N GLU A 243 23.56 7.98 -12.16
CA GLU A 243 23.50 6.60 -12.64
C GLU A 243 22.37 6.35 -13.66
N TYR A 244 21.75 7.42 -14.15
CA TYR A 244 20.82 7.38 -15.26
C TYR A 244 21.58 7.66 -16.57
N GLU A 245 21.84 6.60 -17.31
CA GLU A 245 22.02 6.64 -18.76
C GLU A 245 20.84 5.99 -19.49
#